data_c54c020ab5d788bd27a2dfd342880426
#
_entry.id   c54c020ab5d788bd27a2dfd342880426
#
_cell.length_a   1.000
_cell.length_b   1.000
_cell.length_c   1.000
_cell.angle_alpha   90.00
_cell.angle_beta   90.00
_cell.angle_gamma   90.00
#
_symmetry.space_group_name_H-M   'P 1'
#
loop_
_entity.id
_entity.type
_entity.pdbx_description
1 polymer ?
#
loop_
_entity_poly.entity_id
_entity_poly.type
_entity_poly.pdbx_seq_one_letter_code
_entity_poly.pdbx_strand_id
1 'polypeptide(L)'
;MSSVSVARVLPADHPSFAGHFPGQPLLPGVVLLAEVLEAALADATLAARLGPQPVLASAKFLAPVSPQGRAPIELAITFELLAHGAKFEIVRGGVAVARGQFNAGEPR
;
A
#
# COMPACT_ATOMS: atom_id res chain seq x y z
N MET A 1 -9.71 14.83 12.85
CA MET A 1 -9.35 13.50 12.34
C MET A 1 -7.90 13.51 11.93
N SER A 2 -7.19 12.44 12.22
CA SER A 2 -5.77 12.36 11.93
C SER A 2 -5.52 11.54 10.67
N SER A 3 -4.74 12.08 9.76
CA SER A 3 -4.31 11.37 8.57
C SER A 3 -2.80 11.51 8.37
N VAL A 4 -2.22 10.54 7.71
CA VAL A 4 -0.79 10.50 7.40
C VAL A 4 -0.66 10.16 5.93
N SER A 5 0.17 10.90 5.21
CA SER A 5 0.45 10.65 3.79
C SER A 5 1.92 10.28 3.63
N VAL A 6 2.17 9.21 2.88
CA VAL A 6 3.52 8.69 2.63
C VAL A 6 3.71 8.51 1.13
N ALA A 7 4.81 9.02 0.59
CA ALA A 7 5.18 8.79 -0.80
C ALA A 7 6.05 7.52 -0.89
N ARG A 8 5.74 6.66 -1.85
CA ARG A 8 6.55 5.47 -2.14
C ARG A 8 6.91 5.49 -3.62
N VAL A 9 8.13 5.10 -3.93
CA VAL A 9 8.62 5.06 -5.31
C VAL A 9 9.13 3.66 -5.59
N LEU A 10 8.62 3.04 -6.65
CA LEU A 10 9.06 1.73 -7.10
C LEU A 10 9.76 1.88 -8.45
N PRO A 11 10.85 1.12 -8.70
CA PRO A 11 11.50 1.16 -10.00
C PRO A 11 10.59 0.55 -11.07
N ALA A 12 10.72 1.05 -12.31
CA ALA A 12 9.95 0.53 -13.45
C ALA A 12 10.29 -0.94 -13.73
N ASP A 13 11.47 -1.39 -13.33
CA ASP A 13 11.95 -2.76 -13.49
C ASP A 13 11.84 -3.57 -12.20
N HIS A 14 10.87 -3.23 -11.33
CA HIS A 14 10.68 -3.95 -10.08
C HIS A 14 10.59 -5.46 -10.32
N PRO A 15 11.28 -6.28 -9.51
CA PRO A 15 11.33 -7.74 -9.75
C PRO A 15 9.96 -8.42 -9.82
N SER A 16 8.96 -7.87 -9.15
CA SER A 16 7.62 -8.46 -9.17
C SER A 16 6.92 -8.42 -10.52
N PHE A 17 7.42 -7.63 -11.48
CA PHE A 17 6.89 -7.63 -12.84
C PHE A 17 7.35 -8.85 -13.63
N ALA A 18 8.48 -9.44 -13.28
CA ALA A 18 9.04 -10.56 -14.01
C ALA A 18 8.21 -11.82 -13.76
N GLY A 19 7.83 -12.52 -14.82
CA GLY A 19 7.11 -13.79 -14.73
C GLY A 19 5.62 -13.66 -14.41
N HIS A 20 5.13 -12.44 -14.20
CA HIS A 20 3.70 -12.20 -13.99
C HIS A 20 3.09 -11.57 -15.25
N PHE A 21 1.99 -12.16 -15.73
CA PHE A 21 1.24 -11.63 -16.87
C PHE A 21 2.14 -11.34 -18.07
N PRO A 22 2.69 -12.38 -18.74
CA PRO A 22 3.57 -12.19 -19.92
C PRO A 22 2.94 -11.25 -20.93
N GLY A 23 3.70 -10.22 -21.36
CA GLY A 23 3.21 -9.21 -22.29
C GLY A 23 2.43 -8.07 -21.66
N GLN A 24 2.04 -8.20 -20.40
CA GLN A 24 1.32 -7.16 -19.65
C GLN A 24 1.83 -7.13 -18.21
N PRO A 25 2.96 -6.49 -17.96
CA PRO A 25 3.49 -6.44 -16.59
C PRO A 25 2.56 -5.65 -15.69
N LEU A 26 2.09 -6.28 -14.63
CA LEU A 26 1.25 -5.67 -13.61
C LEU A 26 1.84 -5.92 -12.24
N LEU A 27 1.73 -4.94 -11.36
CA LEU A 27 2.16 -5.08 -9.99
C LEU A 27 1.13 -5.93 -9.23
N PRO A 28 1.53 -7.07 -8.66
CA PRO A 28 0.58 -7.89 -7.89
C PRO A 28 0.02 -7.14 -6.70
N GLY A 29 -1.26 -7.40 -6.37
CA GLY A 29 -1.92 -6.76 -5.23
C GLY A 29 -1.18 -6.98 -3.92
N VAL A 30 -0.58 -8.15 -3.72
CA VAL A 30 0.18 -8.46 -2.51
C VAL A 30 1.39 -7.53 -2.35
N VAL A 31 2.01 -7.11 -3.46
CA VAL A 31 3.13 -6.16 -3.41
C VAL A 31 2.64 -4.78 -2.98
N LEU A 32 1.48 -4.35 -3.47
CA LEU A 32 0.88 -3.08 -3.05
C LEU A 32 0.57 -3.10 -1.55
N LEU A 33 0.02 -4.20 -1.04
CA LEU A 33 -0.27 -4.33 0.39
C LEU A 33 1.01 -4.34 1.23
N ALA A 34 2.07 -4.95 0.73
CA ALA A 34 3.36 -4.94 1.41
C ALA A 34 3.93 -3.51 1.51
N GLU A 35 3.78 -2.71 0.44
CA GLU A 35 4.19 -1.31 0.46
C GLU A 35 3.41 -0.50 1.48
N VAL A 36 2.09 -0.73 1.57
CA VAL A 36 1.24 -0.07 2.56
C VAL A 36 1.71 -0.41 3.98
N LEU A 37 1.91 -1.68 4.26
CA LEU A 37 2.32 -2.13 5.59
C LEU A 37 3.70 -1.59 5.97
N GLU A 38 4.64 -1.65 5.03
CA GLU A 38 6.00 -1.13 5.24
C GLU A 38 5.98 0.37 5.53
N ALA A 39 5.19 1.13 4.76
CA ALA A 39 5.03 2.56 4.99
C ALA A 39 4.40 2.85 6.35
N ALA A 40 3.38 2.09 6.74
CA ALA A 40 2.71 2.26 8.02
C ALA A 40 3.65 1.97 9.19
N LEU A 41 4.43 0.89 9.11
CA LEU A 41 5.33 0.50 10.19
C LEU A 41 6.55 1.43 10.31
N ALA A 42 6.86 2.18 9.26
CA ALA A 42 7.91 3.19 9.31
C ALA A 42 7.46 4.49 9.97
N ASP A 43 6.16 4.69 10.15
CA ASP A 43 5.61 5.86 10.83
C ASP A 43 5.31 5.51 12.30
N ALA A 44 5.86 6.27 13.24
CA ALA A 44 5.75 5.94 14.67
C ALA A 44 4.29 5.90 15.15
N THR A 45 3.46 6.83 14.69
CA THR A 45 2.06 6.88 15.09
C THR A 45 1.27 5.69 14.56
N LEU A 46 1.45 5.39 13.28
CA LEU A 46 0.79 4.24 12.66
C LEU A 46 1.28 2.93 13.24
N ALA A 47 2.59 2.78 13.44
CA ALA A 47 3.15 1.57 14.02
C ALA A 47 2.60 1.31 15.43
N ALA A 48 2.49 2.36 16.24
CA ALA A 48 1.91 2.24 17.57
C ALA A 48 0.43 1.85 17.51
N ARG A 49 -0.31 2.42 16.55
CA ARG A 49 -1.75 2.14 16.41
C ARG A 49 -2.01 0.72 15.93
N LEU A 50 -1.19 0.21 15.01
CA LEU A 50 -1.37 -1.13 14.46
C LEU A 50 -0.81 -2.23 15.34
N GLY A 51 0.19 -1.92 16.16
CA GLY A 51 0.81 -2.89 17.04
C GLY A 51 1.69 -3.89 16.28
N PRO A 52 2.18 -4.93 16.98
CA PRO A 52 3.17 -5.85 16.39
C PRO A 52 2.60 -6.86 15.40
N GLN A 53 1.30 -7.06 15.38
CA GLN A 53 0.66 -8.06 14.52
C GLN A 53 -0.58 -7.47 13.83
N PRO A 54 -0.39 -6.54 12.87
CA PRO A 54 -1.53 -5.97 12.16
C PRO A 54 -2.25 -7.02 11.34
N VAL A 55 -3.57 -6.88 11.25
CA VAL A 55 -4.43 -7.79 10.50
C VAL A 55 -5.05 -7.01 9.35
N LEU A 56 -4.96 -7.57 8.15
CA LEU A 56 -5.65 -6.98 6.99
C LEU A 56 -7.14 -7.30 7.11
N ALA A 57 -7.94 -6.27 7.33
CA ALA A 57 -9.39 -6.42 7.46
C ALA A 57 -10.08 -6.39 6.11
N SER A 58 -9.61 -5.56 5.20
CA SER A 58 -10.19 -5.45 3.86
C SER A 58 -9.17 -4.89 2.88
N ALA A 59 -9.33 -5.27 1.61
CA ALA A 59 -8.55 -4.70 0.52
C ALA A 59 -9.40 -4.74 -0.74
N LYS A 60 -9.40 -3.62 -1.48
CA LYS A 60 -10.10 -3.53 -2.75
C LYS A 60 -9.14 -2.92 -3.77
N PHE A 61 -8.94 -3.63 -4.87
CA PHE A 61 -8.07 -3.18 -5.95
C PHE A 61 -8.95 -2.56 -7.03
N LEU A 62 -8.69 -1.29 -7.36
CA LEU A 62 -9.55 -0.47 -8.21
C LEU A 62 -8.98 -0.27 -9.60
N ALA A 63 -7.65 -0.26 -9.74
CA ALA A 63 -6.99 -0.07 -11.01
C ALA A 63 -5.65 -0.81 -10.99
N PRO A 64 -5.22 -1.36 -12.14
CA PRO A 64 -3.92 -2.02 -12.22
C PRO A 64 -2.79 -1.00 -12.17
N VAL A 65 -1.63 -1.44 -11.68
CA VAL A 65 -0.41 -0.64 -11.72
C VAL A 65 0.58 -1.33 -12.64
N SER A 66 0.97 -0.63 -13.70
CA SER A 66 1.94 -1.13 -14.67
C SER A 66 3.02 -0.07 -14.88
N PRO A 67 4.23 -0.50 -15.28
CA PRO A 67 5.28 0.46 -15.58
C PRO A 67 4.93 1.27 -16.83
N GLN A 68 5.34 2.53 -16.86
CA GLN A 68 5.21 3.39 -18.02
C GLN A 68 6.62 3.71 -18.53
N GLY A 69 7.09 2.90 -19.48
CA GLY A 69 8.44 3.03 -19.97
C GLY A 69 9.45 2.77 -18.85
N ARG A 70 10.41 3.68 -18.71
CA ARG A 70 11.46 3.59 -17.68
C ARG A 70 11.21 4.52 -16.51
N ALA A 71 10.09 5.21 -16.49
CA ALA A 71 9.79 6.14 -15.40
C ALA A 71 9.52 5.37 -14.11
N PRO A 72 10.01 5.86 -12.96
CA PRO A 72 9.68 5.24 -11.68
C PRO A 72 8.18 5.34 -11.43
N ILE A 73 7.67 4.36 -10.66
CA ILE A 73 6.26 4.32 -10.29
C ILE A 73 6.10 5.05 -8.97
N GLU A 74 5.40 6.18 -9.00
CA GLU A 74 5.19 6.99 -7.81
C GLU A 74 3.80 6.71 -7.26
N LEU A 75 3.75 6.31 -5.99
CA LEU A 75 2.51 6.02 -5.28
C LEU A 75 2.39 6.96 -4.09
N ALA A 76 1.19 7.48 -3.87
CA ALA A 76 0.86 8.23 -2.67
C ALA A 76 -0.06 7.35 -1.83
N ILE A 77 0.34 7.08 -0.59
CA ILE A 77 -0.45 6.29 0.34
C ILE A 77 -0.94 7.20 1.44
N THR A 78 -2.24 7.31 1.59
CA THR A 78 -2.87 8.09 2.64
C THR A 78 -3.50 7.15 3.65
N PHE A 79 -3.21 7.39 4.92
CA PHE A 79 -3.77 6.62 6.02
C PHE A 79 -4.70 7.51 6.85
N GLU A 80 -5.88 6.98 7.18
CA GLU A 80 -6.78 7.59 8.14
C GLU A 80 -6.72 6.77 9.42
N LEU A 81 -6.34 7.40 10.53
CA LEU A 81 -6.20 6.71 11.80
C LEU A 81 -7.57 6.40 12.39
N LEU A 82 -7.75 5.14 12.78
CA LEU A 82 -8.95 4.66 13.48
C LEU A 82 -8.57 4.32 14.92
N ALA A 83 -9.58 4.05 15.75
CA ALA A 83 -9.33 3.71 17.17
C ALA A 83 -8.43 2.49 17.32
N HIS A 84 -8.61 1.46 16.47
CA HIS A 84 -7.87 0.20 16.55
C HIS A 84 -7.32 -0.22 15.20
N GLY A 85 -6.88 0.74 14.40
CA GLY A 85 -6.35 0.43 13.10
C GLY A 85 -6.16 1.67 12.22
N ALA A 86 -6.12 1.45 10.93
CA ALA A 86 -6.01 2.53 9.94
C ALA A 86 -6.61 2.10 8.61
N LYS A 87 -7.35 3.01 7.99
CA LYS A 87 -7.75 2.85 6.59
C LYS A 87 -6.62 3.37 5.72
N PHE A 88 -6.49 2.80 4.52
CA PHE A 88 -5.49 3.27 3.56
C PHE A 88 -6.10 3.46 2.18
N GLU A 89 -5.50 4.35 1.43
CA GLU A 89 -5.78 4.52 0.00
C GLU A 89 -4.46 4.73 -0.72
N ILE A 90 -4.28 4.01 -1.82
CA ILE A 90 -3.12 4.19 -2.70
C ILE A 90 -3.58 4.93 -3.95
N VAL A 91 -2.87 5.99 -4.30
CA VAL A 91 -3.19 6.82 -5.46
C VAL A 91 -1.95 6.92 -6.35
N ARG A 92 -2.15 6.79 -7.65
CA ARG A 92 -1.10 7.00 -8.65
C ARG A 92 -1.59 8.01 -9.67
N GLY A 93 -0.88 9.14 -9.77
CA GLY A 93 -1.24 10.18 -10.75
C GLY A 93 -2.68 10.67 -10.62
N GLY A 94 -3.18 10.80 -9.39
CA GLY A 94 -4.55 11.24 -9.14
C GLY A 94 -5.61 10.15 -9.24
N VAL A 95 -5.22 8.90 -9.56
CA VAL A 95 -6.16 7.79 -9.72
C VAL A 95 -6.01 6.83 -8.55
N ALA A 96 -7.12 6.52 -7.88
CA ALA A 96 -7.13 5.54 -6.80
C ALA A 96 -6.87 4.14 -7.38
N VAL A 97 -5.84 3.46 -6.88
CA VAL A 97 -5.49 2.12 -7.34
C VAL A 97 -5.88 1.04 -6.35
N ALA A 98 -5.94 1.35 -5.07
CA ALA A 98 -6.38 0.40 -4.06
C ALA A 98 -6.80 1.14 -2.80
N ARG A 99 -7.65 0.51 -2.01
CA ARG A 99 -8.00 0.99 -0.67
C ARG A 99 -8.34 -0.19 0.21
N GLY A 100 -8.25 0.02 1.50
CA GLY A 100 -8.53 -1.04 2.46
C GLY A 100 -8.33 -0.59 3.89
N GLN A 101 -8.16 -1.58 4.77
CA GLN A 101 -8.03 -1.32 6.20
C GLN A 101 -7.18 -2.39 6.86
N PHE A 102 -6.25 -1.94 7.69
CA PHE A 102 -5.54 -2.81 8.63
C PHE A 102 -6.07 -2.52 10.03
N ASN A 103 -6.23 -3.56 10.81
CA ASN A 103 -6.59 -3.43 12.23
C ASN A 103 -5.44 -3.91 13.10
N ALA A 104 -5.39 -3.43 14.34
CA ALA A 104 -4.47 -3.96 15.33
C ALA A 104 -4.86 -5.41 15.61
N GLY A 105 -3.85 -6.28 15.63
CA GLY A 105 -4.08 -7.67 16.00
C GLY A 105 -4.21 -7.83 17.50
N GLU A 106 -4.72 -8.99 17.93
CA GLU A 106 -4.83 -9.32 19.33
C GLU A 106 -3.43 -9.55 19.92
N PRO A 107 -3.08 -8.90 21.01
CA PRO A 107 -1.81 -9.18 21.68
C PRO A 107 -1.85 -10.58 22.30
N ARG A 108 -0.72 -11.27 22.27
CA ARG A 108 -0.59 -12.59 22.86
C ARG A 108 0.53 -12.62 23.87
#